data_3858d8eaa11446fdc8d0cc767fd82fe6
#
_entry.id   3858d8eaa11446fdc8d0cc767fd82fe6
#
_cell.length_a   1.000
_cell.length_b   1.000
_cell.length_c   1.000
_cell.angle_alpha   90.00
_cell.angle_beta   90.00
_cell.angle_gamma   90.00
#
_symmetry.space_group_name_H-M   'P 1'
#
loop_
_entity.id
_entity.type
_entity.pdbx_description
1 polymer ?
#
loop_
_entity_poly.entity_id
_entity_poly.type
_entity_poly.pdbx_seq_one_letter_code
_entity_poly.pdbx_strand_id
1 'polypeptide(L)'
;MINVVIPAAGEATRLKPLTSNCSKAMVRVHGKPTIEYIIESIYNNTSDVHQIVIVDGKHNDIREWVSKSKYDNIKCVKQGSLNGPRDAISVGIESLDSLLPLVVWLGDAIILEENLPLGTNFLLTKQVEDHFAWCMWNGQTYFNKPTETVPNATALVGLYSFENGYAAGNAFKNTKGYEISDALELYGSFNNITTERWYDIGDIASYHKTCAEFLTFKAREFNSFEYRSDINAITKIPSHNNTFAVRTIMNEKNWFETLNPVQSMFVPKILKDDYALSMSYESGILLSDLFAHEEISNSTIDYLIEKVILAMRTHFHGKATLEFTADFHDNAKKMWVGKTSERLVCSEDFYNGIAQRCLDKAEPVSAMHGDLHFGNILYNPYNDSITLLDPRGSYGDHVGCGGDYLYDMCKLSHDLYHGYSELVTGNKYPEYVAKSFSKLVDKYYPAVYNEIIDGGALLIATCITLHYDCPDRQQRMKDYVNEYAKNISS
;
A
#
# COMPACT_ATOMS: atom_id res chain seq x y z
N MET A 1 -30.14 12.35 8.21
CA MET A 1 -28.82 12.96 8.54
C MET A 1 -28.27 12.36 9.82
N ILE A 2 -26.97 12.07 9.83
CA ILE A 2 -26.24 11.54 10.99
C ILE A 2 -25.05 12.42 11.35
N ASN A 3 -24.64 12.37 12.61
CA ASN A 3 -23.34 12.82 13.06
C ASN A 3 -22.39 11.64 13.23
N VAL A 4 -21.10 11.87 13.02
CA VAL A 4 -20.07 10.84 13.23
C VAL A 4 -18.99 11.38 14.16
N VAL A 5 -18.56 10.57 15.13
CA VAL A 5 -17.42 10.86 16.00
C VAL A 5 -16.36 9.78 15.82
N ILE A 6 -15.12 10.20 15.49
CA ILE A 6 -13.98 9.32 15.29
C ILE A 6 -12.93 9.61 16.37
N PRO A 7 -12.83 8.81 17.45
CA PRO A 7 -11.80 8.97 18.46
C PRO A 7 -10.45 8.48 17.91
N ALA A 8 -9.50 9.38 17.72
CA ALA A 8 -8.16 9.11 17.15
C ALA A 8 -7.01 9.62 18.04
N ALA A 9 -7.30 10.01 19.29
CA ALA A 9 -6.34 10.65 20.20
C ALA A 9 -5.37 9.69 20.92
N GLY A 10 -5.57 8.39 20.84
CA GLY A 10 -4.78 7.38 21.57
C GLY A 10 -3.30 7.37 21.20
N GLU A 11 -2.41 7.10 22.17
CA GLU A 11 -0.94 7.04 21.97
C GLU A 11 -0.46 5.87 21.12
N ALA A 12 -1.28 4.87 20.86
CA ALA A 12 -1.01 3.71 20.02
C ALA A 12 0.35 3.02 20.28
N THR A 13 0.69 2.83 21.54
CA THR A 13 1.99 2.30 21.97
C THR A 13 2.31 0.91 21.42
N ARG A 14 1.27 0.08 21.17
CA ARG A 14 1.38 -1.27 20.59
C ARG A 14 1.71 -1.27 19.09
N LEU A 15 1.56 -0.12 18.41
CA LEU A 15 1.94 0.07 17.01
C LEU A 15 3.31 0.71 16.82
N LYS A 16 4.01 1.06 17.90
CA LYS A 16 5.38 1.59 17.77
C LYS A 16 6.27 0.55 17.09
N PRO A 17 7.19 1.02 16.20
CA PRO A 17 7.53 2.41 15.92
C PRO A 17 6.69 3.11 14.86
N LEU A 18 5.72 2.49 14.19
CA LEU A 18 4.89 3.11 13.14
C LEU A 18 4.20 4.39 13.62
N THR A 19 3.85 4.45 14.91
CA THR A 19 3.20 5.61 15.54
C THR A 19 4.14 6.48 16.35
N SER A 20 5.44 6.41 16.12
CA SER A 20 6.41 7.27 16.84
C SER A 20 6.24 8.74 16.46
N ASN A 21 5.91 9.02 15.20
CA ASN A 21 5.81 10.37 14.63
C ASN A 21 4.45 10.65 13.97
N CYS A 22 3.49 9.72 14.01
CA CYS A 22 2.16 9.92 13.45
C CYS A 22 1.05 9.39 14.36
N SER A 23 -0.15 9.91 14.17
CA SER A 23 -1.38 9.43 14.81
C SER A 23 -1.73 8.04 14.30
N LYS A 24 -2.35 7.18 15.15
CA LYS A 24 -2.77 5.83 14.75
C LYS A 24 -3.66 5.83 13.50
N ALA A 25 -4.60 6.77 13.42
CA ALA A 25 -5.50 6.92 12.29
C ALA A 25 -4.80 7.35 10.98
N MET A 26 -3.55 7.82 11.06
CA MET A 26 -2.71 8.18 9.91
C MET A 26 -1.76 7.05 9.48
N VAL A 27 -1.69 5.95 10.23
CA VAL A 27 -0.96 4.75 9.79
C VAL A 27 -1.55 4.27 8.48
N ARG A 28 -0.67 3.95 7.52
CA ARG A 28 -1.07 3.62 6.16
C ARG A 28 -1.19 2.12 5.94
N VAL A 29 -2.26 1.74 5.27
CA VAL A 29 -2.44 0.40 4.72
C VAL A 29 -2.42 0.56 3.20
N HIS A 30 -1.40 0.01 2.55
CA HIS A 30 -1.18 0.16 1.10
C HIS A 30 -1.22 1.61 0.60
N GLY A 31 -0.47 2.50 1.27
CA GLY A 31 -0.31 3.89 0.88
C GLY A 31 -1.46 4.82 1.30
N LYS A 32 -2.62 4.29 1.69
CA LYS A 32 -3.78 5.07 2.11
C LYS A 32 -3.89 5.13 3.65
N PRO A 33 -4.04 6.32 4.27
CA PRO A 33 -4.23 6.45 5.72
C PRO A 33 -5.50 5.73 6.19
N THR A 34 -5.45 5.13 7.37
CA THR A 34 -6.61 4.46 7.98
C THR A 34 -7.84 5.35 8.06
N ILE A 35 -7.65 6.62 8.43
CA ILE A 35 -8.75 7.60 8.50
C ILE A 35 -9.49 7.78 7.17
N GLU A 36 -8.80 7.69 6.05
CA GLU A 36 -9.40 7.82 4.73
C GLU A 36 -10.27 6.62 4.39
N TYR A 37 -9.84 5.39 4.73
CA TYR A 37 -10.70 4.20 4.62
C TYR A 37 -11.99 4.34 5.43
N ILE A 38 -11.88 4.86 6.66
CA ILE A 38 -13.04 5.07 7.54
C ILE A 38 -14.01 6.07 6.93
N ILE A 39 -13.51 7.21 6.45
CA ILE A 39 -14.35 8.26 5.87
C ILE A 39 -15.00 7.80 4.57
N GLU A 40 -14.27 7.13 3.69
CA GLU A 40 -14.85 6.53 2.49
C GLU A 40 -15.94 5.51 2.83
N SER A 41 -15.71 4.64 3.82
CA SER A 41 -16.73 3.67 4.27
C SER A 41 -17.98 4.36 4.83
N ILE A 42 -17.84 5.47 5.53
CA ILE A 42 -19.00 6.25 5.98
C ILE A 42 -19.81 6.72 4.77
N TYR A 43 -19.17 7.35 3.78
CA TYR A 43 -19.86 7.88 2.59
C TYR A 43 -20.36 6.79 1.63
N ASN A 44 -19.75 5.62 1.63
CA ASN A 44 -20.26 4.46 0.87
C ASN A 44 -21.56 3.91 1.49
N ASN A 45 -21.76 4.07 2.80
CA ASN A 45 -22.96 3.63 3.50
C ASN A 45 -24.07 4.68 3.53
N THR A 46 -23.74 5.97 3.47
CA THR A 46 -24.75 7.04 3.43
C THR A 46 -24.17 8.34 2.89
N SER A 47 -24.96 9.03 2.07
CA SER A 47 -24.67 10.41 1.63
C SER A 47 -25.20 11.46 2.62
N ASP A 48 -25.97 11.06 3.64
CA ASP A 48 -26.72 11.94 4.52
C ASP A 48 -25.94 12.23 5.84
N VAL A 49 -24.65 12.60 5.68
CA VAL A 49 -23.75 12.94 6.80
C VAL A 49 -23.80 14.44 7.07
N HIS A 50 -24.25 14.82 8.28
CA HIS A 50 -24.28 16.21 8.71
C HIS A 50 -22.89 16.72 9.10
N GLN A 51 -22.23 16.04 10.03
CA GLN A 51 -20.91 16.43 10.53
C GLN A 51 -20.09 15.21 10.94
N ILE A 52 -18.78 15.25 10.66
CA ILE A 52 -17.79 14.30 11.18
C ILE A 52 -16.87 15.07 12.14
N VAL A 53 -16.75 14.61 13.38
CA VAL A 53 -15.80 15.14 14.36
C VAL A 53 -14.71 14.09 14.60
N ILE A 54 -13.47 14.42 14.25
CA ILE A 54 -12.30 13.60 14.56
C ILE A 54 -11.66 14.16 15.81
N VAL A 55 -11.51 13.32 16.84
CA VAL A 55 -10.85 13.71 18.09
C VAL A 55 -9.38 13.33 18.02
N ASP A 56 -8.54 14.35 17.91
CA ASP A 56 -7.11 14.25 17.69
C ASP A 56 -6.33 14.28 19.01
N GLY A 57 -5.11 13.69 18.99
CA GLY A 57 -4.22 13.60 20.14
C GLY A 57 -3.02 14.54 20.06
N LYS A 58 -1.83 13.94 20.11
CA LYS A 58 -0.54 14.62 20.23
C LYS A 58 -0.05 15.23 18.91
N HIS A 59 -0.24 14.52 17.80
CA HIS A 59 0.28 14.90 16.48
C HIS A 59 -0.68 15.86 15.77
N ASN A 60 -0.20 16.58 14.75
CA ASN A 60 -1.02 17.50 13.95
C ASN A 60 -1.37 16.94 12.57
N ASP A 61 -0.92 15.74 12.27
CA ASP A 61 -1.03 15.05 10.98
C ASP A 61 -2.49 14.87 10.51
N ILE A 62 -3.41 14.52 11.43
CA ILE A 62 -4.85 14.43 11.12
C ILE A 62 -5.40 15.80 10.70
N ARG A 63 -5.02 16.89 11.37
CA ARG A 63 -5.46 18.25 11.01
C ARG A 63 -4.96 18.67 9.66
N GLU A 64 -3.71 18.36 9.35
CA GLU A 64 -3.12 18.63 8.03
C GLU A 64 -3.83 17.83 6.95
N TRP A 65 -4.14 16.55 7.20
CA TRP A 65 -4.91 15.73 6.29
C TRP A 65 -6.32 16.31 6.07
N VAL A 66 -7.04 16.69 7.14
CA VAL A 66 -8.38 17.33 7.06
C VAL A 66 -8.33 18.61 6.25
N SER A 67 -7.31 19.46 6.45
CA SER A 67 -7.18 20.73 5.71
C SER A 67 -6.99 20.56 4.19
N LYS A 68 -6.52 19.39 3.76
CA LYS A 68 -6.29 19.02 2.35
C LYS A 68 -7.39 18.11 1.80
N SER A 69 -8.31 17.65 2.65
CA SER A 69 -9.38 16.74 2.25
C SER A 69 -10.43 17.43 1.38
N LYS A 70 -11.12 16.63 0.56
CA LYS A 70 -12.25 17.10 -0.27
C LYS A 70 -13.58 17.22 0.48
N TYR A 71 -13.60 16.96 1.80
CA TYR A 71 -14.80 16.91 2.61
C TYR A 71 -14.90 18.14 3.49
N ASP A 72 -15.95 18.95 3.29
CA ASP A 72 -16.13 20.24 3.97
C ASP A 72 -16.78 20.12 5.35
N ASN A 73 -17.39 18.98 5.69
CA ASN A 73 -18.13 18.76 6.94
C ASN A 73 -17.32 18.00 8.01
N ILE A 74 -15.98 17.96 7.86
CA ILE A 74 -15.08 17.35 8.84
C ILE A 74 -14.49 18.42 9.75
N LYS A 75 -14.61 18.20 11.06
CA LYS A 75 -14.02 19.04 12.11
C LYS A 75 -13.02 18.22 12.93
N CYS A 76 -11.85 18.77 13.16
CA CYS A 76 -10.85 18.16 14.03
C CYS A 76 -10.79 18.90 15.38
N VAL A 77 -10.94 18.16 16.49
CA VAL A 77 -10.88 18.69 17.85
C VAL A 77 -9.81 17.96 18.66
N LYS A 78 -9.15 18.67 19.58
CA LYS A 78 -8.07 18.09 20.37
C LYS A 78 -8.59 17.57 21.71
N GLN A 79 -8.24 16.34 22.07
CA GLN A 79 -8.43 15.84 23.42
C GLN A 79 -7.41 16.50 24.36
N GLY A 80 -7.87 17.16 25.40
CA GLY A 80 -6.99 17.90 26.34
C GLY A 80 -6.21 17.03 27.30
N SER A 81 -6.79 15.87 27.70
CA SER A 81 -6.18 14.88 28.58
C SER A 81 -6.50 13.47 28.08
N LEU A 82 -5.53 12.55 28.14
CA LEU A 82 -5.72 11.18 27.66
C LEU A 82 -6.40 10.31 28.73
N ASN A 83 -7.70 10.49 28.92
CA ASN A 83 -8.51 9.76 29.90
C ASN A 83 -9.26 8.54 29.31
N GLY A 84 -8.71 7.95 28.25
CA GLY A 84 -9.26 6.76 27.60
C GLY A 84 -10.22 7.06 26.44
N PRO A 85 -10.69 5.99 25.73
CA PRO A 85 -11.48 6.14 24.51
C PRO A 85 -12.88 6.75 24.77
N ARG A 86 -13.50 6.45 25.89
CA ARG A 86 -14.79 7.01 26.28
C ARG A 86 -14.74 8.55 26.39
N ASP A 87 -13.67 9.08 27.01
CA ASP A 87 -13.45 10.52 27.14
C ASP A 87 -13.26 11.20 25.77
N ALA A 88 -12.47 10.59 24.89
CA ALA A 88 -12.32 11.09 23.52
C ALA A 88 -13.67 11.19 22.80
N ILE A 89 -14.53 10.16 22.94
CA ILE A 89 -15.88 10.19 22.34
C ILE A 89 -16.71 11.32 22.94
N SER A 90 -16.67 11.53 24.26
CA SER A 90 -17.39 12.62 24.93
C SER A 90 -16.97 13.99 24.41
N VAL A 91 -15.66 14.23 24.26
CA VAL A 91 -15.11 15.46 23.66
C VAL A 91 -15.62 15.67 22.22
N GLY A 92 -15.66 14.59 21.45
CA GLY A 92 -16.21 14.60 20.09
C GLY A 92 -17.69 14.98 20.05
N ILE A 93 -18.51 14.36 20.90
CA ILE A 93 -19.96 14.63 20.99
C ILE A 93 -20.22 16.08 21.45
N GLU A 94 -19.50 16.59 22.44
CA GLU A 94 -19.61 17.98 22.90
C GLU A 94 -19.22 19.02 21.82
N SER A 95 -18.51 18.60 20.81
CA SER A 95 -18.08 19.46 19.70
C SER A 95 -19.01 19.41 18.48
N LEU A 96 -20.08 18.61 18.53
CA LEU A 96 -21.11 18.55 17.49
C LEU A 96 -22.02 19.78 17.55
N ASP A 97 -22.44 20.26 16.38
CA ASP A 97 -23.34 21.43 16.27
C ASP A 97 -24.81 21.07 16.50
N SER A 98 -25.15 19.78 16.49
CA SER A 98 -26.50 19.25 16.66
C SER A 98 -26.48 17.85 17.27
N LEU A 99 -27.63 17.43 17.84
CA LEU A 99 -27.77 16.10 18.46
C LEU A 99 -28.61 15.16 17.59
N LEU A 100 -28.22 15.05 16.31
CA LEU A 100 -28.75 14.07 15.34
C LEU A 100 -28.39 12.64 15.75
N PRO A 101 -28.95 11.59 15.12
CA PRO A 101 -28.46 10.23 15.25
C PRO A 101 -26.93 10.19 15.16
N LEU A 102 -26.31 9.40 16.03
CA LEU A 102 -24.86 9.40 16.22
C LEU A 102 -24.23 8.06 15.76
N VAL A 103 -23.12 8.16 15.06
CA VAL A 103 -22.24 7.03 14.80
C VAL A 103 -20.89 7.30 15.48
N VAL A 104 -20.41 6.33 16.25
CA VAL A 104 -19.04 6.32 16.77
C VAL A 104 -18.26 5.26 16.01
N TRP A 105 -17.16 5.67 15.36
CA TRP A 105 -16.31 4.79 14.59
C TRP A 105 -14.86 4.94 15.04
N LEU A 106 -14.26 3.88 15.58
CA LEU A 106 -12.90 3.94 16.13
C LEU A 106 -11.87 4.20 15.02
N GLY A 107 -10.92 5.08 15.32
CA GLY A 107 -9.90 5.54 14.37
C GLY A 107 -8.88 4.48 13.93
N ASP A 108 -9.01 3.24 14.40
CA ASP A 108 -8.16 2.09 14.08
C ASP A 108 -8.93 0.90 13.48
N ALA A 109 -10.22 1.04 13.22
CA ALA A 109 -11.09 0.00 12.71
C ALA A 109 -11.43 0.26 11.23
N ILE A 110 -10.76 -0.40 10.31
CA ILE A 110 -11.13 -0.38 8.90
C ILE A 110 -12.27 -1.39 8.71
N ILE A 111 -13.42 -0.90 8.30
CA ILE A 111 -14.63 -1.70 8.08
C ILE A 111 -15.10 -1.41 6.65
N LEU A 112 -15.13 -2.44 5.80
CA LEU A 112 -15.49 -2.32 4.39
C LEU A 112 -16.89 -2.88 4.09
N GLU A 113 -17.77 -2.91 5.10
CA GLU A 113 -19.18 -3.28 4.90
C GLU A 113 -19.95 -2.18 4.18
N GLU A 114 -20.94 -2.61 3.42
CA GLU A 114 -21.87 -1.75 2.68
C GLU A 114 -23.30 -1.95 3.19
N ASN A 115 -24.14 -0.94 2.99
CA ASN A 115 -25.55 -0.96 3.37
C ASN A 115 -25.79 -1.08 4.90
N LEU A 116 -24.85 -0.60 5.71
CA LEU A 116 -25.06 -0.51 7.15
C LEU A 116 -26.15 0.51 7.47
N PRO A 117 -27.10 0.21 8.38
CA PRO A 117 -28.19 1.12 8.72
C PRO A 117 -27.72 2.20 9.71
N LEU A 118 -26.75 3.04 9.29
CA LEU A 118 -26.18 4.10 10.10
C LEU A 118 -27.27 5.07 10.60
N GLY A 119 -27.22 5.40 11.88
CA GLY A 119 -28.22 6.23 12.53
C GLY A 119 -29.40 5.46 13.15
N THR A 120 -29.35 4.12 13.15
CA THR A 120 -30.22 3.25 13.97
C THR A 120 -29.43 2.65 15.14
N ASN A 121 -30.11 2.00 16.10
CA ASN A 121 -29.43 1.40 17.25
C ASN A 121 -28.83 0.03 16.88
N PHE A 122 -27.51 -0.04 16.60
CA PHE A 122 -26.83 -1.30 16.43
C PHE A 122 -25.36 -1.25 16.86
N LEU A 123 -24.83 -2.43 17.19
CA LEU A 123 -23.40 -2.68 17.37
C LEU A 123 -22.92 -3.57 16.23
N LEU A 124 -21.82 -3.21 15.60
CA LEU A 124 -21.16 -4.07 14.62
C LEU A 124 -20.20 -5.02 15.35
N THR A 125 -20.31 -6.32 15.03
CA THR A 125 -19.56 -7.36 15.73
C THR A 125 -18.95 -8.35 14.75
N LYS A 126 -17.96 -9.11 15.23
CA LYS A 126 -17.36 -10.23 14.49
C LYS A 126 -17.17 -11.43 15.40
N GLN A 127 -17.39 -12.63 14.84
CA GLN A 127 -16.97 -13.85 15.52
C GLN A 127 -15.45 -13.96 15.49
N VAL A 128 -14.82 -14.14 16.64
CA VAL A 128 -13.37 -14.23 16.77
C VAL A 128 -13.00 -15.47 17.59
N GLU A 129 -11.81 -16.02 17.34
CA GLU A 129 -11.27 -17.13 18.12
C GLU A 129 -10.63 -16.64 19.42
N ASP A 130 -9.92 -15.49 19.36
CA ASP A 130 -9.28 -14.87 20.52
C ASP A 130 -10.22 -13.87 21.20
N HIS A 131 -10.86 -14.31 22.28
CA HIS A 131 -11.72 -13.46 23.11
C HIS A 131 -10.93 -12.48 23.99
N PHE A 132 -9.67 -12.75 24.29
CA PHE A 132 -8.88 -12.02 25.29
C PHE A 132 -8.43 -10.64 24.82
N ALA A 133 -8.37 -10.43 23.51
CA ALA A 133 -7.93 -9.16 22.90
C ALA A 133 -9.04 -8.10 22.85
N TRP A 134 -10.32 -8.50 22.91
CA TRP A 134 -11.46 -7.68 22.53
C TRP A 134 -12.44 -7.42 23.66
N CYS A 135 -13.30 -6.40 23.49
CA CYS A 135 -14.52 -6.31 24.25
C CYS A 135 -15.55 -7.25 23.63
N MET A 136 -15.93 -8.30 24.35
CA MET A 136 -16.90 -9.31 23.91
C MET A 136 -18.32 -8.92 24.38
N TRP A 137 -19.31 -9.24 23.54
CA TRP A 137 -20.72 -9.02 23.84
C TRP A 137 -21.56 -10.25 23.51
N ASN A 138 -22.40 -10.71 24.45
CA ASN A 138 -23.26 -11.87 24.27
C ASN A 138 -24.73 -11.52 24.00
N GLY A 139 -25.01 -10.26 23.65
CA GLY A 139 -26.37 -9.75 23.44
C GLY A 139 -26.97 -9.05 24.68
N GLN A 140 -26.38 -9.23 25.87
CA GLN A 140 -26.85 -8.66 27.12
C GLN A 140 -25.74 -8.00 27.94
N THR A 141 -24.58 -8.67 28.04
CA THR A 141 -23.47 -8.25 28.91
C THR A 141 -22.20 -8.01 28.07
N TYR A 142 -21.46 -6.98 28.47
CA TYR A 142 -20.14 -6.66 27.90
C TYR A 142 -19.04 -7.26 28.79
N PHE A 143 -18.04 -7.86 28.15
CA PHE A 143 -16.88 -8.47 28.81
C PHE A 143 -15.61 -7.84 28.22
N ASN A 144 -15.05 -6.87 28.92
CA ASN A 144 -13.88 -6.15 28.41
C ASN A 144 -12.63 -7.00 28.63
N LYS A 145 -12.03 -7.51 27.55
CA LYS A 145 -10.84 -8.37 27.55
C LYS A 145 -10.93 -9.49 28.59
N PRO A 146 -11.90 -10.41 28.44
CA PRO A 146 -12.13 -11.46 29.41
C PRO A 146 -10.90 -12.36 29.53
N THR A 147 -10.71 -12.97 30.71
CA THR A 147 -9.61 -13.94 30.95
C THR A 147 -10.00 -15.36 30.57
N GLU A 148 -11.26 -15.60 30.24
CA GLU A 148 -11.81 -16.90 29.81
C GLU A 148 -12.68 -16.70 28.58
N THR A 149 -12.86 -17.76 27.78
CA THR A 149 -13.76 -17.74 26.63
C THR A 149 -15.20 -17.50 27.07
N VAL A 150 -15.86 -16.50 26.48
CA VAL A 150 -17.24 -16.15 26.79
C VAL A 150 -18.18 -16.88 25.79
N PRO A 151 -19.05 -17.78 26.27
CA PRO A 151 -19.97 -18.50 25.39
C PRO A 151 -20.92 -17.56 24.64
N ASN A 152 -21.19 -17.85 23.36
CA ASN A 152 -22.13 -17.10 22.51
C ASN A 152 -21.85 -15.58 22.41
N ALA A 153 -20.61 -15.15 22.61
CA ALA A 153 -20.20 -13.76 22.49
C ALA A 153 -19.46 -13.49 21.19
N THR A 154 -19.63 -12.28 20.69
CA THR A 154 -18.93 -11.73 19.52
C THR A 154 -18.08 -10.52 19.93
N ALA A 155 -16.99 -10.25 19.23
CA ALA A 155 -16.17 -9.09 19.47
C ALA A 155 -16.82 -7.81 18.93
N LEU A 156 -16.77 -6.73 19.70
CA LEU A 156 -17.10 -5.39 19.22
C LEU A 156 -15.99 -4.88 18.30
N VAL A 157 -16.31 -4.54 17.06
CA VAL A 157 -15.33 -4.16 16.05
C VAL A 157 -15.04 -2.67 15.94
N GLY A 158 -15.63 -1.86 16.82
CA GLY A 158 -15.32 -0.43 16.88
C GLY A 158 -16.27 0.46 16.08
N LEU A 159 -17.42 -0.06 15.63
CA LEU A 159 -18.51 0.75 15.07
C LEU A 159 -19.77 0.58 15.90
N TYR A 160 -20.27 1.72 16.41
CA TYR A 160 -21.43 1.82 17.27
C TYR A 160 -22.39 2.89 16.72
N SER A 161 -23.66 2.54 16.52
CA SER A 161 -24.65 3.44 15.95
C SER A 161 -25.82 3.65 16.90
N PHE A 162 -26.26 4.88 17.03
CA PHE A 162 -27.26 5.35 17.97
C PHE A 162 -28.34 6.15 17.23
N GLU A 163 -29.60 5.76 17.37
CA GLU A 163 -30.73 6.49 16.80
C GLU A 163 -30.96 7.85 17.53
N ASN A 164 -30.68 7.89 18.83
CA ASN A 164 -30.86 9.08 19.64
C ASN A 164 -29.50 9.65 20.11
N GLY A 165 -28.97 10.64 19.37
CA GLY A 165 -27.70 11.30 19.70
C GLY A 165 -27.69 12.01 21.05
N TYR A 166 -28.82 12.55 21.51
CA TYR A 166 -28.92 13.15 22.84
C TYR A 166 -28.77 12.09 23.96
N ALA A 167 -29.47 10.97 23.84
CA ALA A 167 -29.35 9.88 24.79
C ALA A 167 -27.95 9.29 24.81
N ALA A 168 -27.33 9.12 23.62
CA ALA A 168 -25.92 8.68 23.50
C ALA A 168 -24.97 9.67 24.19
N GLY A 169 -25.11 10.97 23.94
CA GLY A 169 -24.30 12.01 24.60
C GLY A 169 -24.42 11.97 26.12
N ASN A 170 -25.62 11.80 26.66
CA ASN A 170 -25.83 11.62 28.09
C ASN A 170 -25.20 10.35 28.64
N ALA A 171 -25.24 9.22 27.90
CA ALA A 171 -24.63 7.97 28.31
C ALA A 171 -23.11 8.12 28.43
N PHE A 172 -22.46 8.67 27.39
CA PHE A 172 -21.01 8.90 27.39
C PHE A 172 -20.55 9.91 28.47
N LYS A 173 -21.36 10.93 28.76
CA LYS A 173 -21.03 11.96 29.76
C LYS A 173 -21.21 11.48 31.21
N ASN A 174 -22.24 10.70 31.47
CA ASN A 174 -22.66 10.37 32.85
C ASN A 174 -22.14 9.02 33.34
N THR A 175 -21.57 8.17 32.46
CA THR A 175 -20.96 6.93 32.92
C THR A 175 -19.71 7.20 33.76
N LYS A 176 -19.51 6.40 34.80
CA LYS A 176 -18.36 6.50 35.70
C LYS A 176 -17.16 5.67 35.22
N GLY A 177 -17.38 4.74 34.31
CA GLY A 177 -16.34 3.89 33.72
C GLY A 177 -15.48 4.63 32.70
N TYR A 178 -14.35 4.03 32.35
CA TYR A 178 -13.41 4.56 31.35
C TYR A 178 -13.58 3.90 29.98
N GLU A 179 -14.27 2.77 29.94
CA GLU A 179 -14.45 1.97 28.73
C GLU A 179 -15.70 2.41 27.95
N ILE A 180 -15.71 2.14 26.65
CA ILE A 180 -16.85 2.42 25.80
C ILE A 180 -18.07 1.58 26.22
N SER A 181 -17.84 0.31 26.59
CA SER A 181 -18.87 -0.63 27.05
C SER A 181 -19.70 -0.09 28.21
N ASP A 182 -19.09 0.69 29.12
CA ASP A 182 -19.81 1.27 30.25
C ASP A 182 -20.87 2.29 29.77
N ALA A 183 -20.59 3.05 28.71
CA ALA A 183 -21.54 3.97 28.10
C ALA A 183 -22.59 3.24 27.25
N LEU A 184 -22.22 2.15 26.56
CA LEU A 184 -23.15 1.31 25.81
C LEU A 184 -24.19 0.67 26.75
N GLU A 185 -23.75 0.17 27.90
CA GLU A 185 -24.63 -0.41 28.92
C GLU A 185 -25.63 0.64 29.47
N LEU A 186 -25.14 1.87 29.71
CA LEU A 186 -25.99 2.95 30.19
C LEU A 186 -27.00 3.45 29.13
N TYR A 187 -26.64 3.38 27.83
CA TYR A 187 -27.54 3.76 26.74
C TYR A 187 -28.69 2.77 26.57
N GLY A 188 -28.43 1.48 26.62
CA GLY A 188 -29.45 0.44 26.58
C GLY A 188 -29.31 -0.62 25.49
N SER A 189 -30.39 -0.91 24.77
CA SER A 189 -30.44 -2.06 23.86
C SER A 189 -29.99 -1.73 22.44
N PHE A 190 -29.30 -2.69 21.83
CA PHE A 190 -28.81 -2.63 20.45
C PHE A 190 -29.18 -3.86 19.65
N ASN A 191 -29.35 -3.71 18.36
CA ASN A 191 -29.34 -4.81 17.42
C ASN A 191 -27.90 -5.27 17.16
N ASN A 192 -27.70 -6.57 16.97
CA ASN A 192 -26.42 -7.12 16.56
C ASN A 192 -26.35 -7.20 15.03
N ILE A 193 -25.34 -6.61 14.43
CA ILE A 193 -24.98 -6.81 13.01
C ILE A 193 -23.58 -7.42 12.98
N THR A 194 -23.42 -8.54 12.28
CA THR A 194 -22.12 -9.23 12.16
C THR A 194 -21.44 -8.85 10.86
N THR A 195 -20.10 -8.79 10.88
CA THR A 195 -19.27 -8.52 9.70
C THR A 195 -18.10 -9.48 9.62
N GLU A 196 -17.70 -9.83 8.39
CA GLU A 196 -16.41 -10.46 8.11
C GLU A 196 -15.38 -9.46 7.56
N ARG A 197 -15.82 -8.27 7.15
CA ARG A 197 -15.00 -7.23 6.48
C ARG A 197 -14.48 -6.18 7.46
N TRP A 198 -14.01 -6.62 8.61
CA TRP A 198 -13.32 -5.79 9.60
C TRP A 198 -11.83 -6.13 9.65
N TYR A 199 -11.01 -5.10 9.57
CA TYR A 199 -9.55 -5.15 9.50
C TYR A 199 -8.99 -4.25 10.60
N ASP A 200 -8.41 -4.88 11.61
CA ASP A 200 -7.86 -4.20 12.78
C ASP A 200 -6.42 -3.78 12.54
N ILE A 201 -6.08 -2.59 13.02
CA ILE A 201 -4.69 -2.12 13.11
C ILE A 201 -4.31 -1.76 14.55
N GLY A 202 -4.87 -2.46 15.54
CA GLY A 202 -4.69 -2.21 16.97
C GLY A 202 -3.26 -2.38 17.49
N ASP A 203 -2.50 -3.26 16.87
CA ASP A 203 -1.10 -3.56 17.16
C ASP A 203 -0.34 -3.97 15.89
N ILE A 204 0.98 -4.20 16.01
CA ILE A 204 1.85 -4.56 14.87
C ILE A 204 1.43 -5.86 14.19
N ALA A 205 1.01 -6.88 14.92
CA ALA A 205 0.62 -8.16 14.33
C ALA A 205 -0.68 -8.02 13.51
N SER A 206 -1.69 -7.37 14.09
CA SER A 206 -2.95 -7.03 13.41
C SER A 206 -2.72 -6.15 12.19
N TYR A 207 -1.82 -5.17 12.28
CA TYR A 207 -1.44 -4.32 11.16
C TYR A 207 -0.85 -5.13 9.99
N HIS A 208 0.12 -6.01 10.26
CA HIS A 208 0.71 -6.84 9.21
C HIS A 208 -0.31 -7.80 8.60
N LYS A 209 -1.18 -8.40 9.42
CA LYS A 209 -2.28 -9.23 8.94
C LYS A 209 -3.21 -8.43 8.01
N THR A 210 -3.63 -7.24 8.43
CA THR A 210 -4.46 -6.34 7.62
C THR A 210 -3.77 -5.98 6.30
N CYS A 211 -2.49 -5.61 6.31
CA CYS A 211 -1.73 -5.34 5.09
C CYS A 211 -1.68 -6.56 4.16
N ALA A 212 -1.47 -7.77 4.71
CA ALA A 212 -1.44 -8.99 3.91
C ALA A 212 -2.83 -9.31 3.30
N GLU A 213 -3.91 -9.18 4.07
CA GLU A 213 -5.27 -9.38 3.57
C GLU A 213 -5.64 -8.37 2.49
N PHE A 214 -5.20 -7.11 2.61
CA PHE A 214 -5.43 -6.07 1.60
C PHE A 214 -4.68 -6.33 0.28
N LEU A 215 -3.63 -7.13 0.27
CA LEU A 215 -3.00 -7.57 -0.99
C LEU A 215 -3.99 -8.39 -1.83
N THR A 216 -4.90 -9.13 -1.20
CA THR A 216 -5.91 -9.92 -1.90
C THR A 216 -6.86 -9.05 -2.73
N PHE A 217 -7.09 -7.78 -2.33
CA PHE A 217 -7.92 -6.82 -3.07
C PHE A 217 -7.22 -6.20 -4.27
N LYS A 218 -5.88 -6.35 -4.40
CA LYS A 218 -5.11 -5.92 -5.58
C LYS A 218 -5.18 -6.92 -6.73
N ALA A 219 -6.07 -7.92 -6.66
CA ALA A 219 -6.30 -8.86 -7.74
C ALA A 219 -6.60 -8.12 -9.05
N ARG A 220 -5.88 -8.49 -10.12
CA ARG A 220 -6.13 -8.02 -11.49
C ARG A 220 -6.83 -9.13 -12.26
N GLU A 221 -7.30 -8.82 -13.49
CA GLU A 221 -7.92 -9.83 -14.36
C GLU A 221 -7.05 -11.09 -14.60
N PHE A 222 -5.73 -10.97 -14.39
CA PHE A 222 -4.78 -12.07 -14.69
C PHE A 222 -4.43 -12.92 -13.47
N ASN A 223 -4.56 -12.41 -12.23
CA ASN A 223 -4.18 -13.14 -11.02
C ASN A 223 -5.00 -12.73 -9.80
N SER A 224 -5.07 -13.64 -8.84
CA SER A 224 -5.57 -13.38 -7.50
C SER A 224 -4.48 -13.66 -6.47
N PHE A 225 -4.67 -13.12 -5.27
CA PHE A 225 -3.79 -13.37 -4.13
C PHE A 225 -4.58 -14.03 -3.00
N GLU A 226 -3.94 -14.97 -2.33
CA GLU A 226 -4.44 -15.61 -1.12
C GLU A 226 -3.42 -15.43 0.00
N TYR A 227 -3.87 -15.00 1.19
CA TYR A 227 -3.02 -14.94 2.37
C TYR A 227 -3.30 -16.12 3.28
N ARG A 228 -2.27 -16.90 3.57
CA ARG A 228 -2.29 -18.04 4.48
C ARG A 228 -1.69 -17.66 5.82
N SER A 229 -2.56 -17.31 6.77
CA SER A 229 -2.16 -16.84 8.11
C SER A 229 -1.47 -17.93 8.95
N ASP A 230 -1.80 -19.20 8.71
CA ASP A 230 -1.22 -20.37 9.40
C ASP A 230 0.30 -20.52 9.18
N ILE A 231 0.78 -20.12 8.02
CA ILE A 231 2.21 -20.18 7.65
C ILE A 231 2.81 -18.83 7.27
N ASN A 232 2.07 -17.75 7.48
CA ASN A 232 2.45 -16.38 7.12
C ASN A 232 2.96 -16.28 5.67
N ALA A 233 2.14 -16.71 4.72
CA ALA A 233 2.50 -16.78 3.30
C ALA A 233 1.46 -16.11 2.40
N ILE A 234 1.95 -15.59 1.26
CA ILE A 234 1.13 -15.09 0.16
C ILE A 234 1.24 -16.07 -1.00
N THR A 235 0.10 -16.44 -1.57
CA THR A 235 0.00 -17.23 -2.78
C THR A 235 -0.57 -16.38 -3.91
N LYS A 236 0.18 -16.27 -5.02
CA LYS A 236 -0.22 -15.62 -6.25
C LYS A 236 -0.75 -16.67 -7.21
N ILE A 237 -2.03 -16.63 -7.51
CA ILE A 237 -2.76 -17.65 -8.28
C ILE A 237 -3.07 -17.09 -9.67
N PRO A 238 -2.63 -17.72 -10.77
CA PRO A 238 -2.97 -17.26 -12.12
C PRO A 238 -4.44 -17.50 -12.42
N SER A 239 -5.04 -16.63 -13.21
CA SER A 239 -6.37 -16.89 -13.80
C SER A 239 -6.28 -18.10 -14.74
N HIS A 240 -6.96 -19.20 -14.44
CA HIS A 240 -6.84 -20.48 -15.14
C HIS A 240 -7.20 -20.40 -16.64
N ASN A 241 -8.03 -19.45 -17.03
CA ASN A 241 -8.43 -19.26 -18.43
C ASN A 241 -7.50 -18.31 -19.21
N ASN A 242 -6.43 -17.82 -18.58
CA ASN A 242 -5.51 -16.86 -19.16
C ASN A 242 -4.09 -17.46 -19.27
N THR A 243 -3.74 -17.97 -20.46
CA THR A 243 -2.43 -18.57 -20.73
C THR A 243 -1.26 -17.59 -20.52
N PHE A 244 -1.50 -16.30 -20.73
CA PHE A 244 -0.51 -15.25 -20.47
C PHE A 244 -0.24 -15.12 -18.97
N ALA A 245 -1.29 -15.13 -18.14
CA ALA A 245 -1.17 -15.08 -16.68
C ALA A 245 -0.40 -16.27 -16.12
N VAL A 246 -0.76 -17.48 -16.55
CA VAL A 246 -0.05 -18.72 -16.17
C VAL A 246 1.43 -18.61 -16.53
N ARG A 247 1.75 -18.24 -17.79
CA ARG A 247 3.14 -18.10 -18.24
C ARG A 247 3.90 -17.06 -17.41
N THR A 248 3.29 -15.93 -17.10
CA THR A 248 3.93 -14.84 -16.33
C THR A 248 4.29 -15.31 -14.93
N ILE A 249 3.36 -15.97 -14.21
CA ILE A 249 3.62 -16.48 -12.85
C ILE A 249 4.66 -17.60 -12.87
N MET A 250 4.64 -18.48 -13.88
CA MET A 250 5.66 -19.52 -14.03
C MET A 250 7.04 -18.95 -14.32
N ASN A 251 7.14 -17.89 -15.14
CA ASN A 251 8.40 -17.19 -15.39
C ASN A 251 8.92 -16.54 -14.11
N GLU A 252 8.04 -15.88 -13.34
CA GLU A 252 8.37 -15.29 -12.05
C GLU A 252 8.88 -16.37 -11.07
N LYS A 253 8.20 -17.50 -10.96
CA LYS A 253 8.63 -18.65 -10.14
C LYS A 253 10.02 -19.15 -10.53
N ASN A 254 10.24 -19.35 -11.82
CA ASN A 254 11.55 -19.80 -12.36
C ASN A 254 12.65 -18.78 -12.04
N TRP A 255 12.36 -17.48 -12.08
CA TRP A 255 13.31 -16.45 -11.70
C TRP A 255 13.80 -16.64 -10.26
N PHE A 256 12.89 -16.84 -9.30
CA PHE A 256 13.26 -17.12 -7.91
C PHE A 256 14.09 -18.39 -7.76
N GLU A 257 13.72 -19.46 -8.48
CA GLU A 257 14.39 -20.76 -8.42
C GLU A 257 15.80 -20.75 -9.03
N THR A 258 16.09 -19.81 -9.92
CA THR A 258 17.40 -19.67 -10.59
C THR A 258 18.36 -18.70 -9.88
N LEU A 259 17.94 -18.04 -8.82
CA LEU A 259 18.78 -17.16 -8.00
C LEU A 259 19.84 -17.96 -7.23
N ASN A 260 21.02 -17.36 -7.09
CA ASN A 260 22.04 -17.91 -6.20
C ASN A 260 21.71 -17.60 -4.71
N PRO A 261 22.37 -18.28 -3.74
CA PRO A 261 22.07 -18.10 -2.32
C PRO A 261 22.18 -16.67 -1.80
N VAL A 262 23.07 -15.83 -2.36
CA VAL A 262 23.22 -14.43 -1.93
C VAL A 262 22.07 -13.59 -2.46
N GLN A 263 21.71 -13.78 -3.73
CA GLN A 263 20.55 -13.10 -4.34
C GLN A 263 19.24 -13.46 -3.65
N SER A 264 19.09 -14.73 -3.22
CA SER A 264 17.90 -15.21 -2.50
C SER A 264 17.70 -14.55 -1.14
N MET A 265 18.70 -13.85 -0.58
CA MET A 265 18.56 -13.07 0.66
C MET A 265 17.80 -11.77 0.47
N PHE A 266 17.61 -11.32 -0.77
CA PHE A 266 16.93 -10.07 -1.12
C PHE A 266 15.51 -10.26 -1.62
N VAL A 267 14.97 -11.48 -1.52
CA VAL A 267 13.64 -11.82 -2.05
C VAL A 267 12.86 -12.66 -1.03
N PRO A 268 11.52 -12.75 -1.15
CA PRO A 268 10.74 -13.65 -0.33
C PRO A 268 11.17 -15.11 -0.47
N LYS A 269 11.08 -15.88 0.60
CA LYS A 269 11.32 -17.32 0.56
C LYS A 269 10.20 -18.01 -0.22
N ILE A 270 10.54 -18.72 -1.29
CA ILE A 270 9.58 -19.49 -2.08
C ILE A 270 9.19 -20.76 -1.33
N LEU A 271 7.89 -20.99 -1.25
CA LEU A 271 7.30 -22.20 -0.69
C LEU A 271 6.92 -23.14 -1.83
N LYS A 272 7.00 -24.44 -1.58
CA LYS A 272 6.68 -25.44 -2.60
C LYS A 272 5.21 -25.41 -2.97
N ASP A 273 4.91 -25.14 -4.23
CA ASP A 273 3.58 -25.14 -4.81
C ASP A 273 3.72 -25.51 -6.30
N ASP A 274 2.86 -26.40 -6.80
CA ASP A 274 2.99 -26.93 -8.17
C ASP A 274 2.26 -26.06 -9.21
N TYR A 275 1.25 -25.27 -8.81
CA TYR A 275 0.35 -24.57 -9.72
C TYR A 275 0.26 -23.04 -9.51
N ALA A 276 0.87 -22.56 -8.46
CA ALA A 276 0.86 -21.16 -8.07
C ALA A 276 2.24 -20.72 -7.59
N LEU A 277 2.41 -19.45 -7.31
CA LEU A 277 3.61 -18.91 -6.69
C LEU A 277 3.30 -18.59 -5.22
N SER A 278 3.71 -19.49 -4.33
CA SER A 278 3.60 -19.30 -2.89
C SER A 278 4.92 -18.82 -2.31
N MET A 279 4.87 -17.74 -1.52
CA MET A 279 6.06 -17.11 -0.93
C MET A 279 5.79 -16.64 0.50
N SER A 280 6.85 -16.52 1.32
CA SER A 280 6.73 -15.90 2.64
C SER A 280 6.17 -14.48 2.53
N TYR A 281 5.29 -14.12 3.47
CA TYR A 281 4.90 -12.72 3.62
C TYR A 281 6.03 -11.92 4.27
N GLU A 282 6.55 -10.94 3.56
CA GLU A 282 7.60 -10.06 4.06
C GLU A 282 7.00 -8.76 4.60
N SER A 283 7.39 -8.42 5.82
CA SER A 283 6.98 -7.17 6.44
C SER A 283 7.88 -6.02 6.00
N GLY A 284 7.28 -4.87 5.72
CA GLY A 284 7.99 -3.67 5.31
C GLY A 284 7.05 -2.62 4.75
N ILE A 285 7.62 -1.51 4.30
CA ILE A 285 6.92 -0.43 3.61
C ILE A 285 7.42 -0.42 2.18
N LEU A 286 6.51 -0.37 1.19
CA LEU A 286 6.93 -0.16 -0.20
C LEU A 286 7.66 1.18 -0.29
N LEU A 287 8.81 1.21 -0.96
CA LEU A 287 9.56 2.46 -1.13
C LEU A 287 8.74 3.53 -1.84
N SER A 288 7.85 3.15 -2.76
CA SER A 288 6.89 4.08 -3.37
C SER A 288 5.97 4.75 -2.36
N ASP A 289 5.47 4.00 -1.36
CA ASP A 289 4.61 4.54 -0.32
C ASP A 289 5.40 5.42 0.66
N LEU A 290 6.61 4.98 1.03
CA LEU A 290 7.51 5.74 1.89
C LEU A 290 7.85 7.11 1.28
N PHE A 291 8.20 7.14 0.01
CA PHE A 291 8.61 8.37 -0.69
C PHE A 291 7.44 9.31 -1.02
N ALA A 292 6.26 8.75 -1.27
CA ALA A 292 5.09 9.56 -1.59
C ALA A 292 4.40 10.17 -0.36
N HIS A 293 4.54 9.55 0.81
CA HIS A 293 3.64 9.83 1.92
C HIS A 293 4.33 10.19 3.23
N GLU A 294 5.62 9.89 3.39
CA GLU A 294 6.35 10.19 4.62
C GLU A 294 7.27 11.41 4.44
N GLU A 295 7.41 12.19 5.49
CA GLU A 295 8.42 13.25 5.55
C GLU A 295 9.79 12.64 5.80
N ILE A 296 10.53 12.37 4.73
CA ILE A 296 11.88 11.83 4.80
C ILE A 296 12.92 12.89 4.43
N SER A 297 14.06 12.85 5.11
CA SER A 297 15.15 13.79 4.84
C SER A 297 15.85 13.49 3.50
N ASN A 298 16.45 14.51 2.89
CA ASN A 298 17.25 14.33 1.67
C ASN A 298 18.36 13.28 1.85
N SER A 299 18.97 13.20 3.03
CA SER A 299 19.98 12.17 3.33
C SER A 299 19.38 10.75 3.37
N THR A 300 18.15 10.59 3.84
CA THR A 300 17.44 9.32 3.81
C THR A 300 17.08 8.94 2.37
N ILE A 301 16.67 9.90 1.54
CA ILE A 301 16.42 9.70 0.12
C ILE A 301 17.70 9.20 -0.58
N ASP A 302 18.81 9.93 -0.43
CA ASP A 302 20.11 9.53 -0.98
C ASP A 302 20.49 8.10 -0.56
N TYR A 303 20.37 7.82 0.74
CA TYR A 303 20.70 6.51 1.32
C TYR A 303 19.88 5.37 0.72
N LEU A 304 18.56 5.50 0.65
CA LEU A 304 17.69 4.42 0.19
C LEU A 304 17.83 4.17 -1.32
N ILE A 305 17.99 5.23 -2.13
CA ILE A 305 18.25 5.07 -3.57
C ILE A 305 19.61 4.39 -3.78
N GLU A 306 20.66 4.87 -3.11
CA GLU A 306 22.00 4.29 -3.18
C GLU A 306 22.02 2.82 -2.73
N LYS A 307 21.29 2.47 -1.67
CA LYS A 307 21.15 1.11 -1.17
C LYS A 307 20.58 0.16 -2.23
N VAL A 308 19.55 0.57 -2.96
CA VAL A 308 18.97 -0.22 -4.05
C VAL A 308 19.97 -0.38 -5.19
N ILE A 309 20.60 0.71 -5.65
CA ILE A 309 21.59 0.70 -6.72
C ILE A 309 22.76 -0.23 -6.36
N LEU A 310 23.29 -0.14 -5.13
CA LEU A 310 24.40 -0.96 -4.68
C LEU A 310 24.00 -2.43 -4.53
N ALA A 311 22.82 -2.74 -4.04
CA ALA A 311 22.33 -4.12 -3.96
C ALA A 311 22.27 -4.77 -5.35
N MET A 312 21.70 -4.07 -6.33
CA MET A 312 21.64 -4.55 -7.71
C MET A 312 23.04 -4.72 -8.30
N ARG A 313 23.86 -3.70 -8.23
CA ARG A 313 25.23 -3.71 -8.79
C ARG A 313 26.12 -4.80 -8.19
N THR A 314 26.01 -5.02 -6.87
CA THR A 314 26.93 -5.94 -6.16
C THR A 314 26.46 -7.38 -6.21
N HIS A 315 25.15 -7.63 -6.17
CA HIS A 315 24.63 -8.98 -5.98
C HIS A 315 23.88 -9.53 -7.19
N PHE A 316 23.24 -8.68 -7.99
CA PHE A 316 22.43 -9.11 -9.14
C PHE A 316 23.14 -8.89 -10.48
N HIS A 317 23.75 -7.74 -10.70
CA HIS A 317 24.41 -7.39 -11.96
C HIS A 317 25.84 -7.97 -12.06
N GLY A 318 26.02 -9.20 -11.57
CA GLY A 318 27.25 -9.95 -11.72
C GLY A 318 27.42 -10.56 -13.12
N LYS A 319 28.50 -11.29 -13.33
CA LYS A 319 28.79 -11.93 -14.60
C LYS A 319 27.72 -12.97 -14.97
N ALA A 320 27.18 -12.86 -16.18
CA ALA A 320 26.21 -13.80 -16.74
C ALA A 320 26.83 -15.17 -17.03
N THR A 321 25.98 -16.20 -17.15
CA THR A 321 26.38 -17.53 -17.61
C THR A 321 26.76 -17.50 -19.09
N LEU A 322 27.62 -18.44 -19.52
CA LEU A 322 28.00 -18.54 -20.93
C LEU A 322 26.80 -18.88 -21.84
N GLU A 323 25.89 -19.71 -21.36
CA GLU A 323 24.67 -20.08 -22.08
C GLU A 323 23.79 -18.85 -22.35
N PHE A 324 23.50 -18.03 -21.35
CA PHE A 324 22.72 -16.80 -21.52
C PHE A 324 23.44 -15.80 -22.43
N THR A 325 24.77 -15.68 -22.32
CA THR A 325 25.55 -14.72 -23.10
C THR A 325 25.53 -15.07 -24.62
N ALA A 326 25.39 -16.34 -24.99
CA ALA A 326 25.35 -16.76 -26.38
C ALA A 326 24.17 -16.16 -27.16
N ASP A 327 22.97 -16.08 -26.53
CA ASP A 327 21.73 -15.59 -27.17
C ASP A 327 21.36 -14.18 -26.73
N PHE A 328 22.25 -13.52 -25.96
CA PHE A 328 21.94 -12.24 -25.33
C PHE A 328 21.54 -11.14 -26.31
N HIS A 329 22.31 -10.98 -27.41
CA HIS A 329 22.06 -9.90 -28.38
C HIS A 329 20.66 -9.98 -29.00
N ASP A 330 20.21 -11.20 -29.38
CA ASP A 330 18.88 -11.40 -29.96
C ASP A 330 17.76 -11.10 -28.94
N ASN A 331 17.97 -11.52 -27.68
CA ASN A 331 17.06 -11.21 -26.59
C ASN A 331 17.02 -9.71 -26.30
N ALA A 332 18.17 -9.02 -26.26
CA ALA A 332 18.26 -7.57 -26.09
C ALA A 332 17.55 -6.82 -27.23
N LYS A 333 17.74 -7.25 -28.48
CA LYS A 333 17.04 -6.69 -29.63
C LYS A 333 15.51 -6.83 -29.51
N LYS A 334 15.00 -7.97 -29.05
CA LYS A 334 13.58 -8.16 -28.79
C LYS A 334 13.07 -7.23 -27.69
N MET A 335 13.87 -7.04 -26.63
CA MET A 335 13.48 -6.21 -25.48
C MET A 335 13.50 -4.71 -25.77
N TRP A 336 14.52 -4.22 -26.47
CA TRP A 336 14.67 -2.80 -26.73
C TRP A 336 13.96 -2.36 -28.02
N VAL A 337 14.27 -2.99 -29.16
CA VAL A 337 13.74 -2.58 -30.46
C VAL A 337 12.39 -3.23 -30.76
N GLY A 338 12.25 -4.53 -30.53
CA GLY A 338 11.02 -5.27 -30.82
C GLY A 338 9.83 -4.73 -30.06
N LYS A 339 9.93 -4.60 -28.74
CA LYS A 339 8.85 -4.03 -27.92
C LYS A 339 8.52 -2.59 -28.27
N THR A 340 9.53 -1.78 -28.59
CA THR A 340 9.32 -0.39 -28.98
C THR A 340 8.47 -0.34 -30.25
N SER A 341 8.82 -1.09 -31.27
CA SER A 341 8.05 -1.18 -32.51
C SER A 341 6.62 -1.68 -32.31
N GLU A 342 6.39 -2.61 -31.38
CA GLU A 342 5.07 -3.19 -31.12
C GLU A 342 4.15 -2.30 -30.30
N ARG A 343 4.71 -1.46 -29.40
CA ARG A 343 3.92 -0.80 -28.34
C ARG A 343 3.94 0.71 -28.40
N LEU A 344 4.79 1.28 -29.22
CA LEU A 344 4.90 2.74 -29.29
C LEU A 344 3.67 3.34 -29.98
N VAL A 345 3.08 4.36 -29.37
CA VAL A 345 1.88 5.06 -29.86
C VAL A 345 2.09 6.54 -30.13
N CYS A 346 3.32 7.06 -29.91
CA CYS A 346 3.66 8.46 -30.10
C CYS A 346 5.18 8.65 -30.24
N SER A 347 5.60 9.74 -30.91
CA SER A 347 7.01 10.18 -31.04
C SER A 347 7.97 9.06 -31.53
N GLU A 348 7.55 8.29 -32.55
CA GLU A 348 8.21 7.05 -32.97
C GLU A 348 9.70 7.20 -33.28
N ASP A 349 10.10 8.18 -34.12
CA ASP A 349 11.47 8.37 -34.52
C ASP A 349 12.39 8.66 -33.32
N PHE A 350 11.92 9.48 -32.37
CA PHE A 350 12.66 9.82 -31.17
C PHE A 350 12.90 8.61 -30.28
N TYR A 351 11.86 7.85 -29.98
CA TYR A 351 11.96 6.68 -29.09
C TYR A 351 12.64 5.48 -29.74
N ASN A 352 12.52 5.29 -31.07
CA ASN A 352 13.31 4.28 -31.79
C ASN A 352 14.81 4.59 -31.73
N GLY A 353 15.20 5.86 -31.78
CA GLY A 353 16.59 6.28 -31.57
C GLY A 353 17.12 5.94 -30.19
N ILE A 354 16.29 6.13 -29.13
CA ILE A 354 16.64 5.75 -27.75
C ILE A 354 16.77 4.23 -27.64
N ALA A 355 15.80 3.46 -28.19
CA ALA A 355 15.82 2.00 -28.16
C ALA A 355 17.11 1.42 -28.79
N GLN A 356 17.57 2.01 -29.91
CA GLN A 356 18.81 1.60 -30.54
C GLN A 356 20.03 1.91 -29.65
N ARG A 357 20.13 3.10 -29.07
CA ARG A 357 21.23 3.44 -28.16
C ARG A 357 21.26 2.52 -26.93
N CYS A 358 20.08 2.19 -26.35
CA CYS A 358 20.01 1.24 -25.25
C CYS A 358 20.46 -0.18 -25.68
N LEU A 359 20.06 -0.65 -26.87
CA LEU A 359 20.54 -1.92 -27.41
C LEU A 359 22.07 -1.95 -27.57
N ASP A 360 22.66 -0.85 -28.10
CA ASP A 360 24.10 -0.76 -28.33
C ASP A 360 24.92 -0.76 -27.03
N LYS A 361 24.27 -0.45 -25.89
CA LYS A 361 24.87 -0.39 -24.54
C LYS A 361 24.42 -1.51 -23.61
N ALA A 362 23.53 -2.38 -24.08
CA ALA A 362 23.04 -3.52 -23.30
C ALA A 362 24.17 -4.50 -22.99
N GLU A 363 24.24 -4.96 -21.74
CA GLU A 363 25.23 -5.92 -21.29
C GLU A 363 24.59 -7.04 -20.43
N PRO A 364 24.97 -8.30 -20.65
CA PRO A 364 24.40 -9.44 -19.95
C PRO A 364 24.81 -9.50 -18.48
N VAL A 365 23.87 -9.76 -17.59
CA VAL A 365 24.09 -9.93 -16.16
C VAL A 365 23.52 -11.24 -15.63
N SER A 366 24.03 -11.67 -14.48
CA SER A 366 23.63 -12.94 -13.85
C SER A 366 22.18 -12.94 -13.38
N ALA A 367 21.67 -11.79 -12.94
CA ALA A 367 20.27 -11.64 -12.61
C ALA A 367 19.80 -10.20 -12.90
N MET A 368 18.62 -10.09 -13.48
CA MET A 368 17.88 -8.88 -13.75
C MET A 368 16.51 -8.99 -13.08
N HIS A 369 16.07 -7.97 -12.40
CA HIS A 369 14.71 -7.93 -11.86
C HIS A 369 13.64 -7.74 -12.97
N GLY A 370 13.92 -6.85 -13.91
CA GLY A 370 13.11 -6.59 -15.10
C GLY A 370 11.85 -5.77 -14.89
N ASP A 371 11.47 -5.52 -13.62
CA ASP A 371 10.42 -4.57 -13.24
C ASP A 371 10.82 -3.81 -11.97
N LEU A 372 12.06 -3.33 -11.95
CA LEU A 372 12.69 -2.71 -10.80
C LEU A 372 12.23 -1.25 -10.64
N HIS A 373 11.16 -1.05 -9.89
CA HIS A 373 10.69 0.26 -9.47
C HIS A 373 10.28 0.23 -7.99
N PHE A 374 10.13 1.39 -7.36
CA PHE A 374 9.91 1.48 -5.92
C PHE A 374 8.59 0.87 -5.43
N GLY A 375 7.62 0.68 -6.33
CA GLY A 375 6.40 -0.08 -6.04
C GLY A 375 6.62 -1.60 -5.90
N ASN A 376 7.80 -2.11 -6.28
CA ASN A 376 8.18 -3.52 -6.16
C ASN A 376 9.33 -3.74 -5.17
N ILE A 377 9.64 -2.76 -4.32
CA ILE A 377 10.72 -2.86 -3.34
C ILE A 377 10.17 -2.55 -1.95
N LEU A 378 10.19 -3.54 -1.06
CA LEU A 378 9.92 -3.33 0.36
C LEU A 378 11.19 -2.86 1.08
N TYR A 379 11.03 -1.92 1.98
CA TYR A 379 12.04 -1.53 2.96
C TYR A 379 11.56 -1.85 4.36
N ASN A 380 12.37 -2.57 5.11
CA ASN A 380 12.12 -2.85 6.52
C ASN A 380 13.04 -2.01 7.40
N PRO A 381 12.54 -0.96 8.07
CA PRO A 381 13.36 -0.06 8.86
C PRO A 381 13.88 -0.67 10.16
N TYR A 382 13.35 -1.82 10.61
CA TYR A 382 13.79 -2.47 11.85
C TYR A 382 15.14 -3.17 11.70
N ASN A 383 15.39 -3.76 10.55
CA ASN A 383 16.63 -4.47 10.25
C ASN A 383 17.39 -3.87 9.07
N ASP A 384 16.91 -2.72 8.57
CA ASP A 384 17.49 -2.01 7.44
C ASP A 384 17.67 -2.88 6.19
N SER A 385 16.71 -3.76 5.90
CA SER A 385 16.73 -4.62 4.72
C SER A 385 15.83 -4.10 3.60
N ILE A 386 16.18 -4.47 2.36
CA ILE A 386 15.28 -4.35 1.21
C ILE A 386 14.90 -5.74 0.72
N THR A 387 13.66 -5.87 0.24
CA THR A 387 13.14 -7.10 -0.37
C THR A 387 12.53 -6.77 -1.73
N LEU A 388 12.99 -7.46 -2.77
CA LEU A 388 12.53 -7.29 -4.15
C LEU A 388 11.33 -8.19 -4.41
N LEU A 389 10.28 -7.63 -5.02
CA LEU A 389 9.00 -8.28 -5.30
C LEU A 389 8.68 -8.22 -6.80
N ASP A 390 7.84 -9.12 -7.29
CA ASP A 390 7.30 -9.10 -8.66
C ASP A 390 8.36 -9.01 -9.78
N PRO A 391 9.39 -9.88 -9.79
CA PRO A 391 10.35 -9.90 -10.87
C PRO A 391 9.71 -10.34 -12.18
N ARG A 392 10.24 -9.88 -13.30
CA ARG A 392 9.70 -10.19 -14.62
C ARG A 392 9.84 -11.66 -15.02
N GLY A 393 10.94 -12.32 -14.62
CA GLY A 393 11.21 -13.72 -14.89
C GLY A 393 11.56 -14.06 -16.33
N SER A 394 11.75 -13.06 -17.21
CA SER A 394 12.16 -13.29 -18.60
C SER A 394 12.83 -12.07 -19.23
N TYR A 395 13.76 -12.32 -20.16
CA TYR A 395 14.39 -11.31 -20.98
C TYR A 395 14.42 -11.75 -22.46
N GLY A 396 13.58 -11.14 -23.29
CA GLY A 396 13.31 -11.65 -24.64
C GLY A 396 12.61 -13.01 -24.56
N ASP A 397 13.22 -14.02 -25.17
CA ASP A 397 12.74 -15.41 -25.11
C ASP A 397 13.39 -16.20 -23.96
N HIS A 398 14.43 -15.66 -23.34
CA HIS A 398 15.06 -16.31 -22.19
C HIS A 398 14.14 -16.27 -20.98
N VAL A 399 13.94 -17.43 -20.34
CA VAL A 399 13.20 -17.59 -19.08
C VAL A 399 14.19 -17.88 -17.95
N GLY A 400 14.11 -17.11 -16.86
CA GLY A 400 15.02 -17.21 -15.73
C GLY A 400 15.46 -15.85 -15.22
N CYS A 401 16.49 -15.80 -14.39
CA CYS A 401 16.96 -14.54 -13.80
C CYS A 401 17.92 -13.73 -14.69
N GLY A 402 18.58 -14.33 -15.70
CA GLY A 402 19.49 -13.61 -16.59
C GLY A 402 18.82 -12.46 -17.35
N GLY A 403 19.55 -11.37 -17.58
CA GLY A 403 19.01 -10.20 -18.25
C GLY A 403 20.07 -9.13 -18.56
N ASP A 404 19.65 -7.89 -18.52
CA ASP A 404 20.42 -6.68 -18.85
C ASP A 404 20.38 -5.68 -17.68
N TYR A 405 21.55 -5.28 -17.16
CA TYR A 405 21.58 -4.31 -16.07
C TYR A 405 21.01 -2.95 -16.49
N LEU A 406 21.19 -2.57 -17.76
CA LEU A 406 20.70 -1.29 -18.26
C LEU A 406 19.16 -1.24 -18.20
N TYR A 407 18.50 -2.37 -18.46
CA TYR A 407 17.03 -2.45 -18.36
C TYR A 407 16.53 -2.18 -16.93
N ASP A 408 17.18 -2.76 -15.91
CA ASP A 408 16.84 -2.50 -14.50
C ASP A 408 17.09 -1.03 -14.11
N MET A 409 18.19 -0.45 -14.56
CA MET A 409 18.51 0.95 -14.28
C MET A 409 17.54 1.91 -14.98
N CYS A 410 17.08 1.59 -16.19
CA CYS A 410 16.03 2.32 -16.89
C CYS A 410 14.66 2.17 -16.18
N LYS A 411 14.38 1.02 -15.56
CA LYS A 411 13.21 0.81 -14.75
C LYS A 411 13.22 1.64 -13.46
N LEU A 412 14.36 1.81 -12.82
CA LEU A 412 14.51 2.78 -11.72
C LEU A 412 14.35 4.22 -12.21
N SER A 413 14.93 4.55 -13.37
CA SER A 413 14.81 5.88 -13.97
C SER A 413 13.36 6.23 -14.30
N HIS A 414 12.58 5.30 -14.88
CA HIS A 414 11.20 5.56 -15.22
C HIS A 414 10.35 5.93 -14.00
N ASP A 415 10.70 5.44 -12.81
CA ASP A 415 10.01 5.74 -11.56
C ASP A 415 10.59 6.99 -10.86
N LEU A 416 11.89 6.96 -10.56
CA LEU A 416 12.54 7.97 -9.72
C LEU A 416 12.84 9.30 -10.44
N TYR A 417 13.11 9.25 -11.74
CA TYR A 417 13.40 10.44 -12.54
C TYR A 417 12.17 10.96 -13.30
N HIS A 418 11.40 10.06 -13.88
CA HIS A 418 10.26 10.39 -14.75
C HIS A 418 8.90 10.31 -14.02
N GLY A 419 8.84 9.91 -12.76
CA GLY A 419 7.62 9.94 -11.95
C GLY A 419 6.54 8.96 -12.40
N TYR A 420 6.92 7.74 -12.80
CA TYR A 420 5.94 6.70 -13.19
C TYR A 420 4.87 6.45 -12.13
N SER A 421 5.26 6.39 -10.85
CA SER A 421 4.32 6.25 -9.74
C SER A 421 3.30 7.39 -9.70
N GLU A 422 3.72 8.65 -9.94
CA GLU A 422 2.80 9.79 -10.02
C GLU A 422 1.84 9.66 -11.22
N LEU A 423 2.35 9.26 -12.38
CA LEU A 423 1.53 9.07 -13.59
C LEU A 423 0.48 7.97 -13.43
N VAL A 424 0.79 6.90 -12.67
CA VAL A 424 -0.07 5.74 -12.48
C VAL A 424 -1.04 5.91 -11.30
N THR A 425 -0.58 6.39 -10.16
CA THR A 425 -1.34 6.43 -8.91
C THR A 425 -1.73 7.84 -8.46
N GLY A 426 -1.09 8.88 -9.01
CA GLY A 426 -1.18 10.27 -8.52
C GLY A 426 -0.27 10.55 -7.32
N ASN A 427 0.48 9.57 -6.82
CA ASN A 427 1.38 9.72 -5.68
C ASN A 427 2.70 10.38 -6.11
N LYS A 428 2.91 11.60 -5.69
CA LYS A 428 4.09 12.39 -6.06
C LYS A 428 5.22 12.20 -5.07
N TYR A 429 6.43 11.93 -5.60
CA TYR A 429 7.65 11.94 -4.80
C TYR A 429 8.18 13.36 -4.58
N PRO A 430 8.98 13.60 -3.51
CA PRO A 430 9.69 14.87 -3.36
C PRO A 430 10.57 15.18 -4.58
N GLU A 431 10.64 16.44 -5.00
CA GLU A 431 11.45 16.87 -6.16
C GLU A 431 12.93 16.49 -6.05
N TYR A 432 13.42 16.35 -4.83
CA TYR A 432 14.79 15.93 -4.55
C TYR A 432 15.10 14.50 -5.05
N VAL A 433 14.10 13.63 -5.19
CA VAL A 433 14.28 12.22 -5.62
C VAL A 433 14.92 12.13 -7.00
N ALA A 434 14.40 12.86 -7.98
CA ALA A 434 14.97 12.87 -9.34
C ALA A 434 16.41 13.39 -9.36
N LYS A 435 16.70 14.43 -8.57
CA LYS A 435 18.05 15.01 -8.43
C LYS A 435 19.01 14.01 -7.77
N SER A 436 18.59 13.34 -6.71
CA SER A 436 19.36 12.32 -6.01
C SER A 436 19.67 11.14 -6.93
N PHE A 437 18.65 10.61 -7.62
CA PHE A 437 18.81 9.52 -8.57
C PHE A 437 19.80 9.88 -9.68
N SER A 438 19.62 11.04 -10.34
CA SER A 438 20.52 11.51 -11.39
C SER A 438 21.99 11.58 -10.93
N LYS A 439 22.24 12.15 -9.74
CA LYS A 439 23.57 12.23 -9.13
C LYS A 439 24.19 10.83 -8.89
N LEU A 440 23.39 9.88 -8.42
CA LEU A 440 23.85 8.52 -8.14
C LEU A 440 24.09 7.73 -9.43
N VAL A 441 23.27 7.93 -10.46
CA VAL A 441 23.53 7.36 -11.80
C VAL A 441 24.84 7.89 -12.38
N ASP A 442 25.09 9.20 -12.31
CA ASP A 442 26.38 9.80 -12.76
C ASP A 442 27.56 9.22 -11.98
N LYS A 443 27.41 9.01 -10.67
CA LYS A 443 28.43 8.40 -9.81
C LYS A 443 28.77 6.95 -10.19
N TYR A 444 27.75 6.12 -10.44
CA TYR A 444 27.92 4.67 -10.57
C TYR A 444 27.91 4.16 -12.01
N TYR A 445 27.32 4.92 -12.95
CA TYR A 445 27.11 4.55 -14.36
C TYR A 445 27.37 5.70 -15.33
N PRO A 446 28.49 6.47 -15.19
CA PRO A 446 28.72 7.67 -16.00
C PRO A 446 28.77 7.40 -17.50
N ALA A 447 29.22 6.20 -17.93
CA ALA A 447 29.37 5.82 -19.34
C ALA A 447 28.04 5.58 -20.08
N VAL A 448 26.93 5.41 -19.32
CA VAL A 448 25.59 5.10 -19.84
C VAL A 448 24.52 5.97 -19.20
N TYR A 449 24.91 7.12 -18.65
CA TYR A 449 24.01 8.04 -17.96
C TYR A 449 22.80 8.42 -18.82
N ASN A 450 23.06 8.85 -20.07
CA ASN A 450 21.99 9.29 -20.97
C ASN A 450 21.06 8.11 -21.36
N GLU A 451 21.61 6.92 -21.58
CA GLU A 451 20.81 5.73 -21.88
C GLU A 451 19.89 5.35 -20.71
N ILE A 452 20.36 5.49 -19.46
CA ILE A 452 19.55 5.21 -18.28
C ILE A 452 18.41 6.25 -18.15
N ILE A 453 18.73 7.51 -18.31
CA ILE A 453 17.70 8.58 -18.22
C ILE A 453 16.70 8.45 -19.38
N ASP A 454 17.15 8.50 -20.62
CA ASP A 454 16.26 8.45 -21.79
C ASP A 454 15.51 7.11 -21.88
N GLY A 455 16.16 6.01 -21.52
CA GLY A 455 15.56 4.67 -21.46
C GLY A 455 14.41 4.59 -20.45
N GLY A 456 14.45 5.35 -19.35
CA GLY A 456 13.32 5.49 -18.43
C GLY A 456 12.08 6.05 -19.11
N ALA A 457 12.22 7.12 -19.90
CA ALA A 457 11.13 7.70 -20.69
C ALA A 457 10.61 6.74 -21.77
N LEU A 458 11.51 6.01 -22.45
CA LEU A 458 11.15 4.96 -23.41
C LEU A 458 10.29 3.87 -22.75
N LEU A 459 10.64 3.43 -21.54
CA LEU A 459 9.86 2.42 -20.82
C LEU A 459 8.47 2.93 -20.45
N ILE A 460 8.29 4.21 -20.12
CA ILE A 460 6.96 4.82 -19.95
C ILE A 460 6.20 4.78 -21.29
N ALA A 461 6.81 5.20 -22.38
CA ALA A 461 6.18 5.23 -23.70
C ALA A 461 5.68 3.84 -24.15
N THR A 462 6.46 2.78 -23.88
CA THR A 462 6.08 1.40 -24.20
C THR A 462 5.11 0.75 -23.19
N CYS A 463 4.87 1.38 -22.04
CA CYS A 463 3.88 0.93 -21.06
C CYS A 463 2.47 1.49 -21.30
N ILE A 464 2.29 2.54 -22.11
CA ILE A 464 0.99 3.19 -22.33
C ILE A 464 -0.09 2.18 -22.74
N THR A 465 0.21 1.27 -23.67
CA THR A 465 -0.74 0.26 -24.16
C THR A 465 -1.14 -0.78 -23.12
N LEU A 466 -0.33 -0.94 -22.07
CA LEU A 466 -0.60 -1.89 -20.97
C LEU A 466 -1.58 -1.32 -19.93
N HIS A 467 -1.89 -0.02 -19.99
CA HIS A 467 -2.82 0.66 -19.09
C HIS A 467 -4.18 0.93 -19.74
N TYR A 468 -4.63 0.01 -20.60
CA TYR A 468 -5.91 0.11 -21.32
C TYR A 468 -7.15 0.14 -20.40
N ASP A 469 -6.98 -0.33 -19.17
CA ASP A 469 -7.98 -0.33 -18.10
C ASP A 469 -8.33 1.07 -17.56
N CYS A 470 -7.46 2.09 -17.82
CA CYS A 470 -7.65 3.45 -17.33
C CYS A 470 -7.26 4.51 -18.39
N PRO A 471 -8.21 5.01 -19.19
CA PRO A 471 -7.96 6.01 -20.25
C PRO A 471 -7.27 7.29 -19.77
N ASP A 472 -7.63 7.80 -18.60
CA ASP A 472 -7.03 9.02 -18.03
C ASP A 472 -5.55 8.82 -17.70
N ARG A 473 -5.19 7.63 -17.21
CA ARG A 473 -3.80 7.25 -16.95
C ARG A 473 -3.02 7.17 -18.26
N GLN A 474 -3.59 6.54 -19.28
CA GLN A 474 -2.97 6.50 -20.61
C GLN A 474 -2.73 7.91 -21.17
N GLN A 475 -3.69 8.82 -20.99
CA GLN A 475 -3.57 10.19 -21.48
C GLN A 475 -2.45 10.94 -20.75
N ARG A 476 -2.37 10.87 -19.42
CA ARG A 476 -1.26 11.48 -18.67
C ARG A 476 0.11 10.98 -19.12
N MET A 477 0.24 9.67 -19.35
CA MET A 477 1.48 9.08 -19.84
C MET A 477 1.82 9.59 -21.26
N LYS A 478 0.85 9.69 -22.18
CA LYS A 478 1.04 10.22 -23.53
C LYS A 478 1.49 11.68 -23.51
N ASP A 479 0.85 12.50 -22.68
CA ASP A 479 1.19 13.92 -22.55
C ASP A 479 2.64 14.08 -22.08
N TYR A 480 3.00 13.32 -21.02
CA TYR A 480 4.35 13.31 -20.47
C TYR A 480 5.42 12.93 -21.51
N VAL A 481 5.26 11.79 -22.21
CA VAL A 481 6.30 11.32 -23.16
C VAL A 481 6.41 12.22 -24.39
N ASN A 482 5.32 12.85 -24.84
CA ASN A 482 5.35 13.83 -25.94
C ASN A 482 6.05 15.12 -25.53
N GLU A 483 5.83 15.60 -24.30
CA GLU A 483 6.51 16.76 -23.76
C GLU A 483 8.02 16.50 -23.60
N TYR A 484 8.37 15.34 -23.04
CA TYR A 484 9.77 14.92 -22.91
C TYR A 484 10.51 14.90 -24.26
N ALA A 485 9.90 14.27 -25.29
CA ALA A 485 10.48 14.21 -26.63
C ALA A 485 10.70 15.59 -27.25
N LYS A 486 9.78 16.54 -27.04
CA LYS A 486 9.92 17.93 -27.53
C LYS A 486 11.06 18.66 -26.82
N ASN A 487 11.18 18.52 -25.50
CA ASN A 487 12.18 19.23 -24.70
C ASN A 487 13.63 18.76 -24.99
N ILE A 488 13.81 17.50 -25.36
CA ILE A 488 15.15 16.94 -25.69
C ILE A 488 15.50 17.21 -27.14
N SER A 489 14.51 17.33 -28.07
CA SER A 489 14.75 17.59 -29.50
C SER A 489 14.97 19.08 -29.83
N SER A 490 14.70 19.99 -28.88
CA SER A 490 14.92 21.41 -28.96
C SER A 490 16.31 21.81 -28.44
#